data_30cb1c7336b5f0bb5d73fa47f80a1ae8
#
_entry.id   30cb1c7336b5f0bb5d73fa47f80a1ae8
#
_cell.length_a   1.000
_cell.length_b   1.000
_cell.length_c   1.000
_cell.angle_alpha   90.00
_cell.angle_beta   90.00
_cell.angle_gamma   90.00
#
_symmetry.space_group_name_H-M   'P 1'
#
loop_
_entity.id
_entity.type
_entity.pdbx_description
1 polymer ?
#
loop_
_entity_poly.entity_id
_entity_poly.type
_entity_poly.pdbx_seq_one_letter_code
_entity_poly.pdbx_strand_id
1 'polypeptide(L)'
;TATADQQKINTLPLNHELINRDGGDYKISTDISSELRVATLAYLSIQQEFNRLGKAVKNYQKPDIKRLEPFIEAMVESIIRNPAAAVWLARLKSKSSYAYRHSISCAILCCVMGRQLNLDQKELFQLALSGLLMDIGKLHLPDSLLRKSTELSNQERSETRSHIKHGLTILAHSNLSTEVIATVQYHHERFNGCGYPKQLSGTDIPLYARIAGIVDCYDAMTSPRYYATPIPHSEAILKLAGWRARLFQKELVDTFIQAIGLYPPGSLVELTNGEVAVVSDYKAGMGRKPKLTVILDVNKRRLAKKKLIAITGKEGTIDIARNLPPDAYNLDPEALF
;
A
#
# COMPACT_ATOMS: atom_id res chain seq x y z
N THR A 1 -1.07 -17.47 20.13
CA THR A 1 -0.07 -17.63 19.04
C THR A 1 0.26 -16.30 18.35
N ALA A 2 -0.70 -15.35 18.21
CA ALA A 2 -0.43 -14.02 17.61
C ALA A 2 0.52 -13.16 18.46
N THR A 3 0.52 -13.28 19.77
CA THR A 3 1.39 -12.54 20.68
C THR A 3 2.86 -12.95 20.63
N ALA A 4 3.15 -14.22 20.33
CA ALA A 4 4.52 -14.72 20.20
C ALA A 4 5.19 -14.28 18.89
N ASP A 5 4.41 -14.10 17.82
CA ASP A 5 4.92 -13.61 16.54
C ASP A 5 5.14 -12.09 16.51
N GLN A 6 4.39 -11.32 17.33
CA GLN A 6 4.61 -9.87 17.50
C GLN A 6 5.99 -9.54 18.10
N GLN A 7 6.50 -10.38 19.01
CA GLN A 7 7.81 -10.20 19.63
C GLN A 7 9.00 -10.51 18.70
N LYS A 8 8.76 -11.20 17.57
CA LYS A 8 9.82 -11.56 16.59
C LYS A 8 10.04 -10.54 15.47
N ILE A 9 9.18 -9.53 15.35
CA ILE A 9 9.38 -8.45 14.37
C ILE A 9 10.33 -7.42 14.99
N ASN A 10 11.62 -7.73 14.98
CA ASN A 10 12.65 -6.77 15.39
C ASN A 10 12.65 -5.60 14.42
N THR A 11 12.50 -4.42 14.98
CA THR A 11 12.52 -3.14 14.27
C THR A 11 13.95 -2.72 13.94
N LEU A 12 14.11 -1.97 12.84
CA LEU A 12 15.39 -1.34 12.49
C LEU A 12 15.91 -0.47 13.64
N PRO A 13 17.24 -0.49 13.90
CA PRO A 13 17.83 0.55 14.71
C PRO A 13 17.55 1.93 14.11
N LEU A 14 17.20 2.90 14.93
CA LEU A 14 16.88 4.28 14.53
C LEU A 14 18.07 5.01 13.83
N ASN A 15 19.24 4.43 13.79
CA ASN A 15 20.48 4.98 13.22
C ASN A 15 20.96 4.24 11.94
N HIS A 16 20.05 3.56 11.22
CA HIS A 16 20.42 2.95 9.93
C HIS A 16 20.56 4.02 8.84
N GLU A 17 21.55 3.90 7.94
CA GLU A 17 21.84 4.86 6.87
C GLU A 17 20.64 5.19 5.96
N LEU A 18 19.72 4.23 5.75
CA LEU A 18 18.49 4.43 5.00
C LEU A 18 17.47 5.35 5.71
N ILE A 19 17.59 5.53 7.04
CA ILE A 19 16.67 6.31 7.87
C ILE A 19 17.31 7.65 8.28
N ASN A 20 18.63 7.71 8.38
CA ASN A 20 19.39 8.92 8.75
C ASN A 20 19.65 9.84 7.54
N ARG A 21 18.63 10.13 6.75
CA ARG A 21 18.72 11.18 5.76
C ARG A 21 18.30 12.50 6.41
N ASP A 22 18.99 13.59 6.10
CA ASP A 22 18.62 14.98 6.50
C ASP A 22 17.33 15.47 5.82
N GLY A 23 16.38 14.53 5.58
CA GLY A 23 15.08 14.77 4.95
C GLY A 23 14.08 15.40 5.91
N GLY A 24 12.94 14.82 6.12
CA GLY A 24 11.89 15.36 6.97
C GLY A 24 11.77 14.66 8.32
N ASP A 25 11.86 15.36 9.45
CA ASP A 25 11.34 14.87 10.74
C ASP A 25 9.81 15.07 10.76
N TYR A 26 9.08 14.15 10.11
CA TYR A 26 7.64 14.26 9.93
C TYR A 26 6.87 13.85 11.19
N LYS A 27 6.31 14.82 11.89
CA LYS A 27 5.40 14.58 13.02
C LYS A 27 3.95 14.57 12.55
N ILE A 28 3.09 13.77 13.21
CA ILE A 28 1.64 13.85 12.98
C ILE A 28 1.14 15.20 13.50
N SER A 29 0.58 16.01 12.59
CA SER A 29 0.14 17.38 12.88
C SER A 29 -1.39 17.56 12.82
N THR A 30 -2.13 16.57 12.32
CA THR A 30 -3.59 16.59 12.22
C THR A 30 -4.20 15.29 12.75
N ASP A 31 -5.46 15.33 13.16
CA ASP A 31 -6.22 14.13 13.47
C ASP A 31 -6.71 13.42 12.18
N ILE A 32 -6.98 12.12 12.29
CA ILE A 32 -7.38 11.32 11.13
C ILE A 32 -8.70 11.76 10.51
N SER A 33 -9.67 12.22 11.32
CA SER A 33 -11.01 12.60 10.82
C SER A 33 -10.94 13.85 9.96
N SER A 34 -10.16 14.84 10.38
CA SER A 34 -9.90 16.07 9.64
C SER A 34 -9.12 15.77 8.36
N GLU A 35 -8.06 14.96 8.45
CA GLU A 35 -7.20 14.64 7.31
C GLU A 35 -7.90 13.74 6.28
N LEU A 36 -8.83 12.87 6.71
CA LEU A 36 -9.54 11.96 5.82
C LEU A 36 -10.34 12.71 4.75
N ARG A 37 -10.91 13.88 5.07
CA ARG A 37 -11.62 14.72 4.08
C ARG A 37 -10.67 15.22 2.99
N VAL A 38 -9.50 15.72 3.36
CA VAL A 38 -8.49 16.25 2.43
C VAL A 38 -7.92 15.11 1.58
N ALA A 39 -7.54 14.01 2.22
CA ALA A 39 -7.03 12.83 1.53
C ALA A 39 -8.06 12.24 0.55
N THR A 40 -9.35 12.23 0.90
CA THR A 40 -10.42 11.76 0.01
C THR A 40 -10.52 12.59 -1.26
N LEU A 41 -10.46 13.92 -1.14
CA LEU A 41 -10.50 14.80 -2.31
C LEU A 41 -9.29 14.55 -3.22
N ALA A 42 -8.09 14.45 -2.67
CA ALA A 42 -6.88 14.13 -3.43
C ALA A 42 -7.00 12.76 -4.11
N TYR A 43 -7.45 11.73 -3.38
CA TYR A 43 -7.66 10.38 -3.90
C TYR A 43 -8.62 10.35 -5.08
N LEU A 44 -9.79 10.98 -4.95
CA LEU A 44 -10.80 11.02 -6.01
C LEU A 44 -10.31 11.79 -7.24
N SER A 45 -9.57 12.87 -7.03
CA SER A 45 -8.98 13.65 -8.13
C SER A 45 -7.89 12.86 -8.87
N ILE A 46 -7.01 12.16 -8.14
CA ILE A 46 -6.04 11.24 -8.74
C ILE A 46 -6.78 10.15 -9.52
N GLN A 47 -7.82 9.56 -8.95
CA GLN A 47 -8.60 8.51 -9.60
C GLN A 47 -9.22 9.00 -10.92
N GLN A 48 -9.81 10.20 -10.93
CA GLN A 48 -10.42 10.80 -12.11
C GLN A 48 -9.38 11.05 -13.21
N GLU A 49 -8.27 11.71 -12.89
CA GLU A 49 -7.24 12.04 -13.87
C GLU A 49 -6.46 10.81 -14.33
N PHE A 50 -6.21 9.84 -13.43
CA PHE A 50 -5.57 8.58 -13.81
C PHE A 50 -6.46 7.73 -14.72
N ASN A 51 -7.78 7.72 -14.50
CA ASN A 51 -8.74 7.11 -15.42
C ASN A 51 -8.72 7.80 -16.81
N ARG A 52 -8.60 9.12 -16.84
CA ARG A 52 -8.48 9.89 -18.09
C ARG A 52 -7.20 9.55 -18.83
N LEU A 53 -6.08 9.53 -18.11
CA LEU A 53 -4.79 9.12 -18.64
C LEU A 53 -4.85 7.69 -19.19
N GLY A 54 -5.47 6.76 -18.47
CA GLY A 54 -5.64 5.38 -18.92
C GLY A 54 -6.45 5.26 -20.22
N LYS A 55 -7.49 6.08 -20.40
CA LYS A 55 -8.23 6.14 -21.66
C LYS A 55 -7.35 6.64 -22.81
N ALA A 56 -6.55 7.68 -22.60
CA ALA A 56 -5.62 8.19 -23.60
C ALA A 56 -4.59 7.11 -24.01
N VAL A 57 -4.00 6.42 -23.03
CA VAL A 57 -3.05 5.33 -23.26
C VAL A 57 -3.68 4.19 -24.06
N LYS A 58 -4.88 3.74 -23.70
CA LYS A 58 -5.61 2.70 -24.45
C LYS A 58 -5.90 3.09 -25.92
N ASN A 59 -6.05 4.38 -26.18
CA ASN A 59 -6.25 4.92 -27.51
C ASN A 59 -4.94 5.30 -28.22
N TYR A 60 -3.79 4.83 -27.70
CA TYR A 60 -2.45 5.14 -28.24
C TYR A 60 -2.14 6.64 -28.33
N GLN A 61 -2.77 7.44 -27.47
CA GLN A 61 -2.52 8.87 -27.35
C GLN A 61 -1.42 9.12 -26.30
N LYS A 62 -0.66 10.20 -26.49
CA LYS A 62 0.37 10.59 -25.51
C LYS A 62 -0.28 10.92 -24.16
N PRO A 63 0.16 10.29 -23.06
CA PRO A 63 -0.37 10.58 -21.73
C PRO A 63 0.09 11.97 -21.26
N ASP A 64 -0.83 12.74 -20.69
CA ASP A 64 -0.52 14.01 -20.02
C ASP A 64 -0.38 13.75 -18.51
N ILE A 65 0.83 13.41 -18.09
CA ILE A 65 1.15 13.07 -16.69
C ILE A 65 1.13 14.32 -15.81
N LYS A 66 1.46 15.51 -16.36
CA LYS A 66 1.49 16.77 -15.60
C LYS A 66 0.16 17.10 -14.92
N ARG A 67 -0.95 16.63 -15.48
CA ARG A 67 -2.27 16.82 -14.87
C ARG A 67 -2.46 16.09 -13.55
N LEU A 68 -1.65 15.07 -13.27
CA LEU A 68 -1.68 14.34 -12.00
C LEU A 68 -0.88 15.06 -10.90
N GLU A 69 0.11 15.86 -11.26
CA GLU A 69 1.07 16.48 -10.34
C GLU A 69 0.39 17.20 -9.16
N PRO A 70 -0.56 18.14 -9.35
CA PRO A 70 -1.14 18.88 -8.24
C PRO A 70 -1.91 17.99 -7.26
N PHE A 71 -2.50 16.88 -7.74
CA PHE A 71 -3.27 15.97 -6.91
C PHE A 71 -2.35 14.99 -6.15
N ILE A 72 -1.22 14.60 -6.77
CA ILE A 72 -0.18 13.82 -6.09
C ILE A 72 0.48 14.68 -5.01
N GLU A 73 0.78 15.96 -5.28
CA GLU A 73 1.31 16.90 -4.29
C GLU A 73 0.35 17.03 -3.09
N ALA A 74 -0.95 17.24 -3.34
CA ALA A 74 -1.95 17.31 -2.28
C ALA A 74 -2.03 16.01 -1.46
N MET A 75 -1.87 14.84 -2.10
CA MET A 75 -1.80 13.54 -1.41
C MET A 75 -0.53 13.41 -0.57
N VAL A 76 0.62 13.84 -1.09
CA VAL A 76 1.91 13.85 -0.36
C VAL A 76 1.82 14.73 0.87
N GLU A 77 1.29 15.94 0.74
CA GLU A 77 1.09 16.83 1.88
C GLU A 77 0.15 16.24 2.95
N SER A 78 -0.92 15.59 2.52
CA SER A 78 -1.83 14.87 3.42
C SER A 78 -1.09 13.76 4.17
N ILE A 79 -0.29 12.95 3.46
CA ILE A 79 0.51 11.88 4.06
C ILE A 79 1.57 12.43 5.03
N ILE A 80 2.18 13.58 4.71
CA ILE A 80 3.11 14.26 5.61
C ILE A 80 2.41 14.62 6.93
N ARG A 81 1.21 15.22 6.87
CA ARG A 81 0.46 15.60 8.07
C ARG A 81 -0.07 14.41 8.85
N ASN A 82 -0.69 13.43 8.18
CA ASN A 82 -1.16 12.20 8.83
C ASN A 82 -1.31 11.05 7.82
N PRO A 83 -0.37 10.08 7.78
CA PRO A 83 -0.40 8.98 6.82
C PRO A 83 -1.58 8.02 7.02
N ALA A 84 -2.18 7.96 8.23
CA ALA A 84 -3.24 7.01 8.55
C ALA A 84 -4.50 7.22 7.68
N ALA A 85 -4.83 8.47 7.33
CA ALA A 85 -5.96 8.78 6.46
C ALA A 85 -5.77 8.22 5.04
N ALA A 86 -4.58 8.40 4.46
CA ALA A 86 -4.27 7.90 3.13
C ALA A 86 -4.20 6.36 3.11
N VAL A 87 -3.61 5.73 4.14
CA VAL A 87 -3.60 4.26 4.28
C VAL A 87 -5.02 3.72 4.38
N TRP A 88 -5.92 4.40 5.09
CA TRP A 88 -7.33 4.04 5.12
C TRP A 88 -7.95 4.02 3.72
N LEU A 89 -7.75 5.11 2.94
CA LEU A 89 -8.30 5.25 1.59
C LEU A 89 -7.74 4.20 0.62
N ALA A 90 -6.46 3.87 0.71
CA ALA A 90 -5.84 2.83 -0.10
C ALA A 90 -6.54 1.47 0.05
N ARG A 91 -7.30 1.26 1.12
CA ARG A 91 -7.97 0.00 1.46
C ARG A 91 -9.46 0.00 1.18
N LEU A 92 -10.05 1.15 0.85
CA LEU A 92 -11.47 1.23 0.53
C LEU A 92 -11.78 0.47 -0.76
N LYS A 93 -12.89 -0.28 -0.74
CA LYS A 93 -13.43 -0.95 -1.93
C LYS A 93 -14.14 0.08 -2.82
N SER A 94 -13.40 0.73 -3.74
CA SER A 94 -14.06 1.58 -4.72
C SER A 94 -14.68 0.73 -5.84
N LYS A 95 -15.70 1.27 -6.53
CA LYS A 95 -16.34 0.65 -7.72
C LYS A 95 -15.43 0.68 -8.96
N SER A 96 -14.22 1.24 -8.88
CA SER A 96 -13.27 1.31 -9.98
C SER A 96 -12.65 -0.06 -10.29
N SER A 97 -12.07 -0.21 -11.48
CA SER A 97 -11.37 -1.45 -11.86
C SER A 97 -10.19 -1.70 -10.91
N TYR A 98 -9.86 -2.99 -10.72
CA TYR A 98 -8.72 -3.40 -9.88
C TYR A 98 -7.43 -2.67 -10.25
N ALA A 99 -7.10 -2.55 -11.54
CA ALA A 99 -5.85 -1.94 -12.00
C ALA A 99 -5.68 -0.49 -11.52
N TYR A 100 -6.73 0.33 -11.58
CA TYR A 100 -6.67 1.72 -11.13
C TYR A 100 -6.54 1.84 -9.61
N ARG A 101 -7.30 1.02 -8.86
CA ARG A 101 -7.20 0.98 -7.40
C ARG A 101 -5.82 0.58 -6.95
N HIS A 102 -5.28 -0.49 -7.55
CA HIS A 102 -3.94 -0.99 -7.27
C HIS A 102 -2.88 0.10 -7.46
N SER A 103 -2.88 0.79 -8.61
CA SER A 103 -1.93 1.87 -8.88
C SER A 103 -2.01 3.00 -7.84
N ILE A 104 -3.22 3.44 -7.46
CA ILE A 104 -3.38 4.50 -6.46
C ILE A 104 -2.96 4.02 -5.07
N SER A 105 -3.31 2.79 -4.70
CA SER A 105 -2.86 2.18 -3.44
C SER A 105 -1.35 2.08 -3.37
N CYS A 106 -0.71 1.66 -4.46
CA CYS A 106 0.75 1.60 -4.55
C CYS A 106 1.39 3.00 -4.43
N ALA A 107 0.82 4.04 -5.06
CA ALA A 107 1.28 5.41 -4.90
C ALA A 107 1.25 5.86 -3.43
N ILE A 108 0.13 5.64 -2.75
CA ILE A 108 -0.06 5.98 -1.34
C ILE A 108 0.94 5.22 -0.46
N LEU A 109 1.02 3.89 -0.60
CA LEU A 109 1.88 3.06 0.26
C LEU A 109 3.37 3.31 0.01
N CYS A 110 3.78 3.59 -1.22
CA CYS A 110 5.14 4.03 -1.55
C CYS A 110 5.46 5.35 -0.84
N CYS A 111 4.57 6.35 -0.91
CA CYS A 111 4.75 7.64 -0.22
C CYS A 111 4.79 7.48 1.30
N VAL A 112 3.91 6.66 1.89
CA VAL A 112 3.89 6.37 3.34
C VAL A 112 5.20 5.71 3.78
N MET A 113 5.73 4.79 2.98
CA MET A 113 7.03 4.17 3.24
C MET A 113 8.18 5.18 3.09
N GLY A 114 8.15 6.04 2.06
CA GLY A 114 9.11 7.11 1.88
C GLY A 114 9.13 8.09 3.05
N ARG A 115 7.94 8.46 3.57
CA ARG A 115 7.82 9.28 4.78
C ARG A 115 8.48 8.62 6.00
N GLN A 116 8.32 7.30 6.16
CA GLN A 116 8.96 6.55 7.25
C GLN A 116 10.50 6.48 7.10
N LEU A 117 10.99 6.59 5.85
CA LEU A 117 12.42 6.69 5.52
C LEU A 117 12.95 8.12 5.61
N ASN A 118 12.15 9.09 6.06
CA ASN A 118 12.49 10.51 6.11
C ASN A 118 12.94 11.11 4.77
N LEU A 119 12.40 10.61 3.65
CA LEU A 119 12.62 11.20 2.33
C LEU A 119 12.03 12.61 2.28
N ASP A 120 12.66 13.54 1.57
CA ASP A 120 12.15 14.89 1.42
C ASP A 120 10.84 14.93 0.58
N GLN A 121 10.15 16.08 0.57
CA GLN A 121 8.85 16.21 -0.10
C GLN A 121 8.95 15.93 -1.61
N LYS A 122 10.06 16.31 -2.26
CA LYS A 122 10.30 16.05 -3.68
C LYS A 122 10.50 14.55 -3.93
N GLU A 123 11.27 13.89 -3.09
CA GLU A 123 11.48 12.43 -3.14
C GLU A 123 10.15 11.69 -2.89
N LEU A 124 9.33 12.15 -1.92
CA LEU A 124 8.00 11.59 -1.65
C LEU A 124 7.09 11.69 -2.86
N PHE A 125 7.07 12.85 -3.54
CA PHE A 125 6.33 13.04 -4.78
C PHE A 125 6.79 12.07 -5.87
N GLN A 126 8.10 11.98 -6.11
CA GLN A 126 8.67 11.08 -7.12
C GLN A 126 8.36 9.60 -6.82
N LEU A 127 8.41 9.22 -5.56
CA LEU A 127 8.11 7.86 -5.13
C LEU A 127 6.62 7.54 -5.25
N ALA A 128 5.73 8.47 -4.92
CA ALA A 128 4.28 8.33 -5.14
C ALA A 128 3.95 8.20 -6.63
N LEU A 129 4.54 9.05 -7.47
CA LEU A 129 4.39 8.99 -8.93
C LEU A 129 4.92 7.66 -9.49
N SER A 130 6.04 7.16 -8.97
CA SER A 130 6.59 5.85 -9.32
C SER A 130 5.61 4.72 -9.04
N GLY A 131 5.04 4.68 -7.83
CA GLY A 131 4.03 3.69 -7.45
C GLY A 131 2.76 3.76 -8.30
N LEU A 132 2.34 4.98 -8.72
CA LEU A 132 1.18 5.18 -9.59
C LEU A 132 1.41 4.65 -11.01
N LEU A 133 2.62 4.83 -11.55
CA LEU A 133 2.93 4.58 -12.95
C LEU A 133 3.61 3.23 -13.23
N MET A 134 4.13 2.53 -12.21
CA MET A 134 4.94 1.31 -12.42
C MET A 134 4.27 0.27 -13.29
N ASP A 135 2.95 0.16 -13.22
CA ASP A 135 2.11 -0.81 -13.91
C ASP A 135 1.33 -0.24 -15.12
N ILE A 136 1.62 0.98 -15.54
CA ILE A 136 0.85 1.65 -16.61
C ILE A 136 0.85 0.84 -17.93
N GLY A 137 1.88 0.07 -18.18
CA GLY A 137 1.98 -0.78 -19.36
C GLY A 137 0.97 -1.93 -19.40
N LYS A 138 0.34 -2.28 -18.24
CA LYS A 138 -0.76 -3.27 -18.21
C LYS A 138 -1.97 -2.81 -19.03
N LEU A 139 -2.12 -1.50 -19.28
CA LEU A 139 -3.19 -0.96 -20.11
C LEU A 139 -3.13 -1.40 -21.59
N HIS A 140 -1.97 -1.86 -22.06
CA HIS A 140 -1.77 -2.41 -23.41
C HIS A 140 -1.85 -3.95 -23.43
N LEU A 141 -2.08 -4.61 -22.31
CA LEU A 141 -2.30 -6.05 -22.29
C LEU A 141 -3.78 -6.37 -22.58
N PRO A 142 -4.06 -7.54 -23.19
CA PRO A 142 -5.43 -7.98 -23.41
C PRO A 142 -6.23 -8.10 -22.10
N ASP A 143 -7.45 -7.59 -22.10
CA ASP A 143 -8.35 -7.70 -20.95
C ASP A 143 -8.62 -9.16 -20.55
N SER A 144 -8.65 -10.09 -21.52
CA SER A 144 -8.78 -11.53 -21.29
C SER A 144 -7.64 -12.09 -20.43
N LEU A 145 -6.41 -11.60 -20.64
CA LEU A 145 -5.23 -12.01 -19.87
C LEU A 145 -5.29 -11.43 -18.45
N LEU A 146 -5.66 -10.15 -18.31
CA LEU A 146 -5.72 -9.47 -17.02
C LEU A 146 -6.86 -9.98 -16.11
N ARG A 147 -7.94 -10.52 -16.70
CA ARG A 147 -9.13 -11.04 -15.98
C ARG A 147 -9.15 -12.56 -15.87
N LYS A 148 -8.12 -13.24 -16.35
CA LYS A 148 -8.07 -14.69 -16.29
C LYS A 148 -8.10 -15.18 -14.84
N SER A 149 -9.00 -16.10 -14.52
CA SER A 149 -9.19 -16.65 -13.17
C SER A 149 -8.43 -17.95 -12.92
N THR A 150 -7.82 -18.52 -13.97
CA THR A 150 -7.01 -19.75 -13.91
C THR A 150 -5.50 -19.40 -13.94
N GLU A 151 -4.66 -20.36 -13.63
CA GLU A 151 -3.21 -20.18 -13.74
C GLU A 151 -2.79 -19.79 -15.15
N LEU A 152 -1.82 -18.87 -15.21
CA LEU A 152 -1.23 -18.44 -16.47
C LEU A 152 -0.26 -19.50 -17.00
N SER A 153 -0.35 -19.81 -18.29
CA SER A 153 0.68 -20.58 -19.00
C SER A 153 2.01 -19.83 -19.04
N ASN A 154 3.09 -20.49 -19.44
CA ASN A 154 4.39 -19.84 -19.59
C ASN A 154 4.37 -18.71 -20.64
N GLN A 155 3.64 -18.89 -21.72
CA GLN A 155 3.47 -17.87 -22.76
C GLN A 155 2.70 -16.66 -22.21
N GLU A 156 1.58 -16.87 -21.49
CA GLU A 156 0.79 -15.80 -20.88
C GLU A 156 1.57 -15.07 -19.77
N ARG A 157 2.40 -15.79 -19.01
CA ARG A 157 3.33 -15.16 -18.05
C ARG A 157 4.34 -14.26 -18.75
N SER A 158 4.89 -14.71 -19.88
CA SER A 158 5.80 -13.90 -20.70
C SER A 158 5.11 -12.66 -21.26
N GLU A 159 3.87 -12.81 -21.76
CA GLU A 159 3.06 -11.71 -22.24
C GLU A 159 2.72 -10.72 -21.10
N THR A 160 2.34 -11.22 -19.93
CA THR A 160 2.12 -10.35 -18.77
C THR A 160 3.36 -9.53 -18.39
N ARG A 161 4.56 -10.12 -18.47
CA ARG A 161 5.83 -9.41 -18.19
C ARG A 161 6.13 -8.31 -19.20
N SER A 162 5.53 -8.36 -20.40
CA SER A 162 5.72 -7.32 -21.42
C SER A 162 5.17 -5.95 -21.01
N HIS A 163 4.35 -5.87 -19.93
CA HIS A 163 3.88 -4.60 -19.40
C HIS A 163 5.02 -3.64 -19.04
N ILE A 164 6.18 -4.15 -18.65
CA ILE A 164 7.38 -3.32 -18.40
C ILE A 164 7.78 -2.60 -19.69
N LYS A 165 7.92 -3.35 -20.79
CA LYS A 165 8.27 -2.77 -22.10
C LYS A 165 7.20 -1.78 -22.56
N HIS A 166 5.93 -2.13 -22.43
CA HIS A 166 4.82 -1.23 -22.77
C HIS A 166 4.84 0.03 -21.92
N GLY A 167 5.07 -0.08 -20.59
CA GLY A 167 5.19 1.06 -19.69
C GLY A 167 6.31 2.02 -20.10
N LEU A 168 7.49 1.49 -20.38
CA LEU A 168 8.62 2.29 -20.86
C LEU A 168 8.32 2.98 -22.20
N THR A 169 7.63 2.30 -23.13
CA THR A 169 7.22 2.89 -24.42
C THR A 169 6.20 4.01 -24.20
N ILE A 170 5.18 3.80 -23.35
CA ILE A 170 4.16 4.81 -23.03
C ILE A 170 4.80 6.08 -22.43
N LEU A 171 5.83 5.90 -21.60
CA LEU A 171 6.47 6.98 -20.84
C LEU A 171 7.69 7.59 -21.55
N ALA A 172 8.13 7.05 -22.71
CA ALA A 172 9.37 7.43 -23.39
C ALA A 172 9.52 8.93 -23.68
N HIS A 173 8.40 9.63 -23.90
CA HIS A 173 8.38 11.07 -24.21
C HIS A 173 7.81 11.91 -23.07
N SER A 174 7.74 11.36 -21.87
CA SER A 174 7.34 12.07 -20.66
C SER A 174 8.57 12.60 -19.94
N ASN A 175 8.51 13.85 -19.48
CA ASN A 175 9.62 14.46 -18.74
C ASN A 175 9.62 13.97 -17.27
N LEU A 176 9.86 12.67 -17.09
CA LEU A 176 9.94 12.00 -15.78
C LEU A 176 11.39 11.85 -15.34
N SER A 177 11.59 11.79 -14.02
CA SER A 177 12.92 11.53 -13.47
C SER A 177 13.40 10.11 -13.79
N THR A 178 14.70 9.91 -13.73
CA THR A 178 15.34 8.60 -13.91
C THR A 178 14.87 7.58 -12.90
N GLU A 179 14.55 8.01 -11.66
CA GLU A 179 14.06 7.18 -10.57
C GLU A 179 12.67 6.61 -10.86
N VAL A 180 11.77 7.44 -11.42
CA VAL A 180 10.42 7.00 -11.82
C VAL A 180 10.52 5.96 -12.93
N ILE A 181 11.30 6.25 -13.98
CA ILE A 181 11.50 5.32 -15.11
C ILE A 181 12.17 4.02 -14.64
N ALA A 182 13.19 4.10 -13.78
CA ALA A 182 13.84 2.93 -13.22
C ALA A 182 12.87 2.08 -12.37
N THR A 183 11.93 2.72 -11.66
CA THR A 183 10.91 1.99 -10.91
C THR A 183 9.98 1.22 -11.85
N VAL A 184 9.49 1.84 -12.92
CA VAL A 184 8.69 1.14 -13.95
C VAL A 184 9.44 -0.07 -14.51
N GLN A 185 10.75 0.06 -14.72
CA GLN A 185 11.57 -1.00 -15.30
C GLN A 185 11.88 -2.13 -14.33
N TYR A 186 12.08 -1.85 -13.02
CA TYR A 186 12.74 -2.77 -12.10
C TYR A 186 11.91 -3.17 -10.87
N HIS A 187 10.65 -2.75 -10.71
CA HIS A 187 9.84 -3.08 -9.53
C HIS A 187 9.56 -4.59 -9.35
N HIS A 188 9.77 -5.39 -10.38
CA HIS A 188 9.69 -6.84 -10.30
C HIS A 188 11.05 -7.54 -10.09
N GLU A 189 12.14 -6.79 -9.95
CA GLU A 189 13.40 -7.36 -9.49
C GLU A 189 13.28 -7.83 -8.02
N ARG A 190 14.10 -8.80 -7.66
CA ARG A 190 14.09 -9.37 -6.31
C ARG A 190 15.50 -9.37 -5.76
N PHE A 191 15.64 -9.08 -4.46
CA PHE A 191 16.91 -8.81 -3.80
C PHE A 191 17.94 -9.93 -3.98
N ASN A 192 17.49 -11.18 -4.18
CA ASN A 192 18.33 -12.34 -4.47
C ASN A 192 18.60 -12.60 -5.97
N GLY A 193 18.22 -11.69 -6.86
CA GLY A 193 18.44 -11.81 -8.31
C GLY A 193 17.47 -12.74 -9.06
N CYS A 194 16.43 -13.29 -8.40
CA CYS A 194 15.46 -14.16 -9.10
C CYS A 194 14.34 -13.38 -9.79
N GLY A 195 14.40 -12.05 -9.81
CA GLY A 195 13.42 -11.17 -10.42
C GLY A 195 13.54 -11.04 -11.93
N TYR A 196 12.89 -10.03 -12.49
CA TYR A 196 12.95 -9.68 -13.90
C TYR A 196 12.80 -8.17 -14.09
N PRO A 197 13.23 -7.54 -15.19
CA PRO A 197 13.67 -8.12 -16.46
C PRO A 197 15.18 -8.40 -16.57
N LYS A 198 16.02 -7.88 -15.67
CA LYS A 198 17.48 -7.93 -15.76
C LYS A 198 18.14 -8.86 -14.76
N GLN A 199 17.38 -9.41 -13.82
CA GLN A 199 17.88 -10.23 -12.71
C GLN A 199 18.92 -9.50 -11.85
N LEU A 200 18.68 -8.20 -11.62
CA LEU A 200 19.48 -7.39 -10.71
C LEU A 200 19.35 -7.94 -9.28
N SER A 201 20.41 -7.82 -8.51
CA SER A 201 20.46 -8.29 -7.13
C SER A 201 20.92 -7.23 -6.14
N GLY A 202 20.56 -7.37 -4.88
CA GLY A 202 21.01 -6.49 -3.82
C GLY A 202 20.69 -5.01 -4.09
N THR A 203 21.71 -4.17 -3.90
CA THR A 203 21.63 -2.71 -4.07
C THR A 203 21.77 -2.25 -5.52
N ASP A 204 22.07 -3.15 -6.47
CA ASP A 204 22.01 -2.83 -7.91
C ASP A 204 20.57 -2.52 -8.36
N ILE A 205 19.58 -3.01 -7.61
CA ILE A 205 18.19 -2.62 -7.80
C ILE A 205 17.99 -1.21 -7.23
N PRO A 206 17.53 -0.22 -8.04
CA PRO A 206 17.29 1.14 -7.57
C PRO A 206 16.37 1.19 -6.34
N LEU A 207 16.61 2.11 -5.41
CA LEU A 207 15.88 2.19 -4.14
C LEU A 207 14.36 2.25 -4.33
N TYR A 208 13.86 3.11 -5.23
CA TYR A 208 12.41 3.23 -5.46
C TYR A 208 11.81 1.94 -6.03
N ALA A 209 12.54 1.22 -6.87
CA ALA A 209 12.09 -0.08 -7.38
C ALA A 209 12.04 -1.15 -6.26
N ARG A 210 13.01 -1.15 -5.31
CA ARG A 210 12.96 -2.03 -4.13
C ARG A 210 11.76 -1.73 -3.24
N ILE A 211 11.45 -0.45 -3.01
CA ILE A 211 10.27 0.01 -2.26
C ILE A 211 9.00 -0.41 -2.99
N ALA A 212 8.87 -0.07 -4.27
CA ALA A 212 7.72 -0.39 -5.09
C ALA A 212 7.45 -1.90 -5.17
N GLY A 213 8.48 -2.72 -5.26
CA GLY A 213 8.35 -4.18 -5.27
C GLY A 213 7.76 -4.78 -3.99
N ILE A 214 8.06 -4.20 -2.82
CA ILE A 214 7.46 -4.58 -1.53
C ILE A 214 5.98 -4.17 -1.50
N VAL A 215 5.70 -2.93 -1.89
CA VAL A 215 4.35 -2.35 -1.91
C VAL A 215 3.43 -3.08 -2.89
N ASP A 216 3.90 -3.31 -4.12
CA ASP A 216 3.19 -4.10 -5.15
C ASP A 216 2.79 -5.48 -4.61
N CYS A 217 3.75 -6.18 -4.02
CA CYS A 217 3.53 -7.52 -3.49
C CYS A 217 2.50 -7.50 -2.33
N TYR A 218 2.57 -6.51 -1.43
CA TYR A 218 1.63 -6.36 -0.33
C TYR A 218 0.21 -6.04 -0.81
N ASP A 219 0.05 -5.02 -1.67
CA ASP A 219 -1.27 -4.64 -2.18
C ASP A 219 -1.87 -5.79 -3.00
N ALA A 220 -1.03 -6.48 -3.75
CA ALA A 220 -1.43 -7.64 -4.50
C ALA A 220 -1.99 -8.79 -3.65
N MET A 221 -1.48 -9.02 -2.46
CA MET A 221 -1.96 -10.05 -1.54
C MET A 221 -3.25 -9.63 -0.82
N THR A 222 -3.43 -8.34 -0.58
CA THR A 222 -4.51 -7.82 0.26
C THR A 222 -5.70 -7.25 -0.52
N SER A 223 -5.57 -7.11 -1.84
CA SER A 223 -6.63 -6.61 -2.73
C SER A 223 -7.37 -7.73 -3.45
N PRO A 224 -8.71 -7.63 -3.63
CA PRO A 224 -9.48 -8.61 -4.41
C PRO A 224 -9.01 -8.63 -5.87
N ARG A 225 -8.72 -9.82 -6.39
CA ARG A 225 -8.33 -10.06 -7.78
C ARG A 225 -9.24 -11.11 -8.42
N TYR A 226 -9.27 -11.17 -9.74
CA TYR A 226 -10.07 -12.16 -10.47
C TYR A 226 -9.67 -13.61 -10.16
N TYR A 227 -8.40 -13.84 -9.79
CA TYR A 227 -7.80 -15.16 -9.60
C TYR A 227 -7.32 -15.44 -8.17
N ALA A 228 -7.50 -14.51 -7.23
CA ALA A 228 -7.04 -14.69 -5.85
C ALA A 228 -7.95 -13.99 -4.84
N THR A 229 -8.34 -14.73 -3.82
CA THR A 229 -9.00 -14.18 -2.65
C THR A 229 -7.99 -13.37 -1.83
N PRO A 230 -8.34 -12.15 -1.39
CA PRO A 230 -7.45 -11.35 -0.57
C PRO A 230 -7.21 -12.03 0.78
N ILE A 231 -5.95 -12.02 1.22
CA ILE A 231 -5.61 -12.48 2.56
C ILE A 231 -5.68 -11.32 3.57
N PRO A 232 -5.86 -11.61 4.87
CA PRO A 232 -5.80 -10.59 5.91
C PRO A 232 -4.48 -9.84 5.92
N HIS A 233 -4.51 -8.55 6.28
CA HIS A 233 -3.32 -7.69 6.26
C HIS A 233 -2.20 -8.19 7.16
N SER A 234 -2.53 -8.69 8.35
CA SER A 234 -1.54 -9.29 9.26
C SER A 234 -0.85 -10.51 8.64
N GLU A 235 -1.58 -11.34 7.88
CA GLU A 235 -0.99 -12.48 7.17
C GLU A 235 -0.06 -12.02 6.05
N ALA A 236 -0.45 -10.99 5.28
CA ALA A 236 0.41 -10.41 4.26
C ALA A 236 1.71 -9.84 4.85
N ILE A 237 1.61 -9.16 6.00
CA ILE A 237 2.77 -8.66 6.76
C ILE A 237 3.68 -9.81 7.20
N LEU A 238 3.11 -10.90 7.75
CA LEU A 238 3.90 -12.07 8.15
C LEU A 238 4.60 -12.74 6.97
N LYS A 239 3.93 -12.82 5.80
CA LYS A 239 4.55 -13.34 4.56
C LYS A 239 5.71 -12.44 4.12
N LEU A 240 5.54 -11.12 4.09
CA LEU A 240 6.62 -10.19 3.77
C LEU A 240 7.78 -10.32 4.74
N ALA A 241 7.50 -10.43 6.05
CA ALA A 241 8.51 -10.67 7.08
C ALA A 241 9.29 -11.97 6.83
N GLY A 242 8.62 -13.04 6.36
CA GLY A 242 9.26 -14.31 5.97
C GLY A 242 10.10 -14.21 4.70
N TRP A 243 9.91 -13.20 3.86
CA TRP A 243 10.69 -12.97 2.63
C TRP A 243 11.83 -11.98 2.80
N ARG A 244 12.03 -11.43 4.02
CA ARG A 244 13.17 -10.55 4.36
C ARG A 244 14.51 -11.20 4.02
N ALA A 245 15.46 -10.40 3.60
CA ALA A 245 16.83 -10.81 3.23
C ALA A 245 16.91 -11.86 2.11
N ARG A 246 15.78 -12.29 1.56
CA ARG A 246 15.73 -13.21 0.42
C ARG A 246 15.12 -12.53 -0.81
N LEU A 247 13.81 -12.31 -0.82
CA LEU A 247 13.12 -11.66 -1.94
C LEU A 247 13.20 -10.14 -1.86
N PHE A 248 13.23 -9.60 -0.65
CA PHE A 248 13.24 -8.16 -0.38
C PHE A 248 14.33 -7.80 0.62
N GLN A 249 14.83 -6.59 0.51
CA GLN A 249 15.80 -6.05 1.46
C GLN A 249 15.18 -5.99 2.86
N LYS A 250 15.87 -6.55 3.84
CA LYS A 250 15.37 -6.70 5.21
C LYS A 250 14.95 -5.37 5.81
N GLU A 251 15.80 -4.36 5.70
CA GLU A 251 15.61 -3.02 6.26
C GLU A 251 14.36 -2.35 5.69
N LEU A 252 14.14 -2.47 4.38
CA LEU A 252 12.97 -1.91 3.72
C LEU A 252 11.68 -2.62 4.10
N VAL A 253 11.70 -3.95 4.26
CA VAL A 253 10.53 -4.69 4.77
C VAL A 253 10.21 -4.27 6.20
N ASP A 254 11.22 -4.18 7.07
CA ASP A 254 11.03 -3.76 8.46
C ASP A 254 10.47 -2.33 8.53
N THR A 255 10.98 -1.40 7.68
CA THR A 255 10.46 -0.04 7.56
C THR A 255 9.00 -0.02 7.09
N PHE A 256 8.64 -0.84 6.09
CA PHE A 256 7.26 -0.95 5.62
C PHE A 256 6.32 -1.43 6.74
N ILE A 257 6.73 -2.47 7.49
CA ILE A 257 5.96 -2.97 8.63
C ILE A 257 5.78 -1.90 9.71
N GLN A 258 6.81 -1.09 9.97
CA GLN A 258 6.72 0.03 10.92
C GLN A 258 5.78 1.12 10.42
N ALA A 259 5.82 1.43 9.12
CA ALA A 259 5.04 2.49 8.49
C ALA A 259 3.52 2.22 8.53
N ILE A 260 3.11 0.97 8.28
CA ILE A 260 1.68 0.61 8.19
C ILE A 260 1.15 -0.16 9.40
N GLY A 261 2.02 -0.77 10.20
CA GLY A 261 1.67 -1.60 11.36
C GLY A 261 1.13 -2.99 11.01
N LEU A 262 1.01 -3.84 12.02
CA LEU A 262 0.44 -5.19 11.86
C LEU A 262 -1.07 -5.14 11.58
N TYR A 263 -1.74 -4.16 12.13
CA TYR A 263 -3.16 -3.87 11.93
C TYR A 263 -3.32 -2.45 11.40
N PRO A 264 -3.16 -2.24 10.08
CA PRO A 264 -3.26 -0.90 9.52
C PRO A 264 -4.65 -0.27 9.73
N PRO A 265 -4.79 1.07 9.71
CA PRO A 265 -6.08 1.74 9.72
C PRO A 265 -7.04 1.13 8.69
N GLY A 266 -8.30 0.90 9.08
CA GLY A 266 -9.31 0.23 8.27
C GLY A 266 -9.26 -1.32 8.35
N SER A 267 -8.34 -1.95 9.10
CA SER A 267 -8.40 -3.39 9.34
C SER A 267 -9.65 -3.77 10.12
N LEU A 268 -10.35 -4.81 9.66
CA LEU A 268 -11.38 -5.47 10.45
C LEU A 268 -10.72 -6.49 11.38
N VAL A 269 -11.07 -6.45 12.64
CA VAL A 269 -10.53 -7.35 13.69
C VAL A 269 -11.65 -7.90 14.54
N GLU A 270 -11.52 -9.15 14.96
CA GLU A 270 -12.34 -9.74 16.02
C GLU A 270 -11.59 -9.62 17.33
N LEU A 271 -12.29 -9.23 18.37
CA LEU A 271 -11.75 -9.02 19.70
C LEU A 271 -11.88 -10.29 20.55
N THR A 272 -11.11 -10.39 21.62
CA THR A 272 -11.14 -11.52 22.55
C THR A 272 -12.48 -11.74 23.23
N ASN A 273 -13.30 -10.70 23.33
CA ASN A 273 -14.69 -10.80 23.83
C ASN A 273 -15.72 -11.14 22.74
N GLY A 274 -15.30 -11.36 21.50
CA GLY A 274 -16.17 -11.69 20.36
C GLY A 274 -16.78 -10.48 19.63
N GLU A 275 -16.58 -9.24 20.07
CA GLU A 275 -16.99 -8.05 19.33
C GLU A 275 -16.15 -7.91 18.03
N VAL A 276 -16.67 -7.18 17.03
CA VAL A 276 -15.91 -6.85 15.81
C VAL A 276 -15.65 -5.36 15.77
N ALA A 277 -14.41 -5.00 15.47
CA ALA A 277 -13.97 -3.62 15.43
C ALA A 277 -13.18 -3.30 14.15
N VAL A 278 -13.13 -2.01 13.82
CA VAL A 278 -12.24 -1.45 12.80
C VAL A 278 -11.09 -0.73 13.49
N VAL A 279 -9.89 -0.93 12.99
CA VAL A 279 -8.74 -0.12 13.40
C VAL A 279 -8.94 1.30 12.91
N SER A 280 -9.17 2.23 13.83
CA SER A 280 -9.47 3.64 13.50
C SER A 280 -8.24 4.54 13.49
N ASP A 281 -7.21 4.21 14.26
CA ASP A 281 -5.99 5.00 14.33
C ASP A 281 -4.80 4.09 14.67
N TYR A 282 -3.66 4.40 14.07
CA TYR A 282 -2.39 3.74 14.35
C TYR A 282 -1.29 4.80 14.45
N LYS A 283 -0.61 4.84 15.57
CA LYS A 283 0.58 5.68 15.70
C LYS A 283 1.81 4.85 15.36
N ALA A 284 2.52 5.20 14.30
CA ALA A 284 3.79 4.58 13.93
C ALA A 284 4.79 4.64 15.12
N GLY A 285 5.51 3.55 15.33
CA GLY A 285 6.49 3.41 16.39
C GLY A 285 6.23 2.23 17.34
N MET A 286 7.29 1.69 17.91
CA MET A 286 7.25 0.50 18.76
C MET A 286 6.24 0.60 19.90
N GLY A 287 5.42 -0.43 20.08
CA GLY A 287 4.59 -0.64 21.26
C GLY A 287 3.30 0.18 21.35
N ARG A 288 2.93 0.98 20.36
CA ARG A 288 1.66 1.70 20.38
C ARG A 288 0.54 0.83 19.82
N LYS A 289 -0.42 0.58 20.66
CA LYS A 289 -1.57 -0.25 20.37
C LYS A 289 -2.60 0.52 19.57
N PRO A 290 -3.29 -0.13 18.60
CA PRO A 290 -4.25 0.53 17.75
C PRO A 290 -5.44 1.04 18.58
N LYS A 291 -6.03 2.17 18.15
CA LYS A 291 -7.38 2.56 18.55
C LYS A 291 -8.38 1.83 17.67
N LEU A 292 -9.42 1.32 18.27
CA LEU A 292 -10.42 0.52 17.62
C LEU A 292 -11.79 1.17 17.75
N THR A 293 -12.57 1.11 16.68
CA THR A 293 -14.00 1.43 16.68
C THR A 293 -14.78 0.13 16.60
N VAL A 294 -15.45 -0.27 17.67
CA VAL A 294 -16.33 -1.43 17.70
C VAL A 294 -17.57 -1.12 16.88
N ILE A 295 -17.90 -2.03 15.97
CA ILE A 295 -18.98 -1.87 14.99
C ILE A 295 -20.03 -2.97 15.07
N LEU A 296 -19.65 -4.18 15.51
CA LEU A 296 -20.56 -5.29 15.78
C LEU A 296 -20.43 -5.77 17.22
N ASP A 297 -21.55 -6.14 17.82
CA ASP A 297 -21.60 -6.81 19.12
C ASP A 297 -21.12 -8.27 19.05
N VAL A 298 -21.13 -8.97 20.17
CA VAL A 298 -20.75 -10.38 20.30
C VAL A 298 -21.62 -11.31 19.45
N ASN A 299 -22.86 -10.90 19.14
CA ASN A 299 -23.80 -11.64 18.28
C ASN A 299 -23.67 -11.23 16.80
N LYS A 300 -22.67 -10.41 16.46
CA LYS A 300 -22.40 -9.90 15.11
C LYS A 300 -23.52 -8.97 14.57
N ARG A 301 -24.28 -8.32 15.45
CA ARG A 301 -25.26 -7.29 15.11
C ARG A 301 -24.61 -5.91 15.15
N ARG A 302 -25.01 -5.02 14.22
CA ARG A 302 -24.48 -3.64 14.18
C ARG A 302 -24.85 -2.88 15.44
N LEU A 303 -23.87 -2.20 16.01
CA LEU A 303 -24.07 -1.29 17.16
C LEU A 303 -24.75 0.00 16.68
N ALA A 304 -25.79 0.44 17.40
CA ALA A 304 -26.46 1.73 17.14
C ALA A 304 -25.53 2.93 17.40
N LYS A 305 -24.63 2.80 18.38
CA LYS A 305 -23.59 3.79 18.66
C LYS A 305 -22.22 3.12 18.61
N LYS A 306 -21.30 3.73 17.88
CA LYS A 306 -19.91 3.29 17.78
C LYS A 306 -19.24 3.44 19.16
N LYS A 307 -18.47 2.43 19.57
CA LYS A 307 -17.72 2.40 20.82
C LYS A 307 -16.23 2.47 20.50
N LEU A 308 -15.56 3.50 20.97
CA LEU A 308 -14.10 3.64 20.85
C LEU A 308 -13.43 2.88 21.99
N ILE A 309 -12.47 2.06 21.66
CA ILE A 309 -11.61 1.35 22.63
C ILE A 309 -10.15 1.49 22.24
N ALA A 310 -9.29 1.52 23.24
CA ALA A 310 -7.85 1.45 23.05
C ALA A 310 -7.33 0.12 23.60
N ILE A 311 -6.56 -0.59 22.80
CA ILE A 311 -5.91 -1.82 23.26
C ILE A 311 -4.82 -1.44 24.26
N THR A 312 -4.89 -1.95 25.48
CA THR A 312 -3.90 -1.65 26.55
C THR A 312 -2.83 -2.73 26.66
N GLY A 313 -3.15 -4.00 26.29
CA GLY A 313 -2.34 -5.21 26.41
C GLY A 313 -1.97 -5.59 27.84
N LYS A 314 -2.73 -5.10 28.75
CA LYS A 314 -2.69 -5.59 30.14
C LYS A 314 -3.44 -6.92 30.19
N GLU A 315 -2.96 -7.85 30.99
CA GLU A 315 -3.62 -9.13 31.22
C GLU A 315 -5.06 -8.91 31.70
N GLY A 316 -6.03 -9.66 31.17
CA GLY A 316 -7.45 -9.51 31.49
C GLY A 316 -8.20 -8.38 30.75
N THR A 317 -7.54 -7.63 29.87
CA THR A 317 -8.21 -6.60 29.03
C THR A 317 -8.60 -7.14 27.66
N ILE A 318 -9.54 -6.45 26.97
CA ILE A 318 -9.92 -6.77 25.59
C ILE A 318 -8.69 -6.57 24.68
N ASP A 319 -8.38 -7.56 23.85
CA ASP A 319 -7.31 -7.53 22.86
C ASP A 319 -7.83 -8.02 21.48
N ILE A 320 -7.01 -7.91 20.45
CA ILE A 320 -7.32 -8.43 19.12
C ILE A 320 -7.10 -9.95 19.15
N ALA A 321 -8.18 -10.70 18.92
CA ALA A 321 -8.13 -12.17 18.82
C ALA A 321 -7.62 -12.59 17.44
N ARG A 322 -8.14 -11.97 16.36
CA ARG A 322 -7.72 -12.25 14.98
C ARG A 322 -8.05 -11.11 14.03
N ASN A 323 -7.32 -11.06 12.92
CA ASN A 323 -7.67 -10.21 11.80
C ASN A 323 -8.75 -10.87 10.94
N LEU A 324 -9.65 -10.07 10.39
CA LEU A 324 -10.73 -10.53 9.53
C LEU A 324 -10.44 -10.12 8.08
N PRO A 325 -10.92 -10.91 7.09
CA PRO A 325 -10.89 -10.50 5.70
C PRO A 325 -11.61 -9.15 5.48
N PRO A 326 -11.23 -8.36 4.49
CA PRO A 326 -11.83 -7.04 4.22
C PRO A 326 -13.35 -7.07 3.94
N ASP A 327 -13.87 -8.23 3.51
CA ASP A 327 -15.28 -8.47 3.17
C ASP A 327 -16.05 -9.22 4.28
N ALA A 328 -15.43 -9.46 5.43
CA ALA A 328 -16.09 -10.11 6.55
C ALA A 328 -17.36 -9.37 6.94
N TYR A 329 -18.43 -10.11 7.13
CA TYR A 329 -19.77 -9.62 7.52
C TYR A 329 -20.42 -8.63 6.55
N ASN A 330 -19.99 -8.57 5.27
CA ASN A 330 -20.47 -7.60 4.25
C ASN A 330 -20.47 -6.15 4.77
N LEU A 331 -19.50 -5.80 5.58
CA LEU A 331 -19.33 -4.46 6.09
C LEU A 331 -18.76 -3.57 5.00
N ASP A 332 -19.39 -2.41 4.80
CA ASP A 332 -18.85 -1.35 3.97
C ASP A 332 -17.95 -0.45 4.83
N PRO A 333 -16.63 -0.47 4.63
CA PRO A 333 -15.72 0.39 5.38
C PRO A 333 -16.01 1.89 5.18
N GLU A 334 -16.59 2.29 4.03
CA GLU A 334 -16.94 3.69 3.74
C GLU A 334 -18.09 4.19 4.65
N ALA A 335 -19.00 3.30 5.06
CA ALA A 335 -20.10 3.62 5.95
C ALA A 335 -19.69 3.72 7.43
N LEU A 336 -18.41 3.55 7.74
CA LEU A 336 -17.92 3.47 9.12
C LEU A 336 -17.42 4.80 9.69
N PHE A 337 -17.32 5.88 8.89
CA PHE A 337 -16.94 7.24 9.32
C PHE A 337 -17.94 8.34 8.99
#